data_33219858f81653e3cf5c8c3d3f9216ad
#
_entry.id   33219858f81653e3cf5c8c3d3f9216ad
#
_cell.length_a   1.000
_cell.length_b   1.000
_cell.length_c   1.000
_cell.angle_alpha   90.00
_cell.angle_beta   90.00
_cell.angle_gamma   90.00
#
_symmetry.space_group_name_H-M   'P 1'
#
loop_
_entity.id
_entity.type
_entity.pdbx_description
1 polymer ?
#
loop_
_entity_poly.entity_id
_entity_poly.type
_entity_poly.pdbx_seq_one_letter_code
_entity_poly.pdbx_strand_id
1 'polypeptide(L)'
;HGCNYLLANDIDMEPVPGYEAASWDKGYGDFVMKPDLSTLRLAPWLEKTAIVLCDVLDHHDHKDLAHSPRAILKKQLARLHERGYRAYFASELEFYLFDETYKTARAKHWQDMDTASPYVQDYVIHLTTKEEQVLRAMRNH
;
A
#
# COMPACT_ATOMS: atom_id res chain seq x y z
N HIS A 1 2.35 7.57 16.33
CA HIS A 1 0.90 7.47 16.43
C HIS A 1 0.25 7.80 15.10
N GLY A 2 -0.93 7.30 14.85
CA GLY A 2 -1.75 7.60 13.67
C GLY A 2 -3.22 7.58 14.07
N CYS A 3 -4.05 8.31 13.32
CA CYS A 3 -5.48 8.31 13.58
C CYS A 3 -6.06 6.92 13.29
N ASN A 4 -6.90 6.42 14.18
CA ASN A 4 -7.43 5.05 14.09
C ASN A 4 -8.42 4.85 12.93
N TYR A 5 -8.96 5.91 12.32
CA TYR A 5 -9.83 5.78 11.15
C TYR A 5 -9.07 5.33 9.89
N LEU A 6 -7.75 5.48 9.85
CA LEU A 6 -6.92 5.12 8.67
C LEU A 6 -7.01 3.64 8.27
N LEU A 7 -7.45 2.76 9.16
CA LEU A 7 -7.73 1.36 8.85
C LEU A 7 -9.24 1.06 8.70
N ALA A 8 -10.08 2.09 8.67
CA ALA A 8 -11.53 1.98 8.65
C ALA A 8 -12.17 3.03 7.73
N ASN A 9 -11.54 3.34 6.64
CA ASN A 9 -12.04 4.26 5.61
C ASN A 9 -11.97 3.61 4.22
N ASP A 10 -12.79 4.10 3.32
CA ASP A 10 -12.77 3.70 1.92
C ASP A 10 -11.76 4.53 1.10
N ILE A 11 -11.79 4.37 -0.23
CA ILE A 11 -10.88 5.07 -1.14
C ILE A 11 -11.14 6.58 -1.21
N ASP A 12 -12.36 7.01 -0.89
CA ASP A 12 -12.74 8.42 -0.84
C ASP A 12 -12.46 9.05 0.53
N MET A 13 -11.79 8.30 1.42
CA MET A 13 -11.48 8.67 2.81
C MET A 13 -12.72 8.84 3.69
N GLU A 14 -13.84 8.24 3.28
CA GLU A 14 -15.04 8.20 4.11
C GLU A 14 -14.99 7.03 5.10
N PRO A 15 -15.37 7.23 6.36
CA PRO A 15 -15.37 6.19 7.36
C PRO A 15 -16.35 5.06 7.01
N VAL A 16 -15.86 3.84 6.99
CA VAL A 16 -16.68 2.64 6.76
C VAL A 16 -17.32 2.20 8.08
N PRO A 17 -18.65 2.05 8.15
CA PRO A 17 -19.34 1.63 9.37
C PRO A 17 -19.04 0.18 9.73
N GLY A 18 -19.17 -0.15 11.03
CA GLY A 18 -19.02 -1.51 11.53
C GLY A 18 -17.67 -1.83 12.17
N TYR A 19 -16.70 -0.93 12.12
CA TYR A 19 -15.46 -1.09 12.88
C TYR A 19 -15.66 -0.67 14.34
N GLU A 20 -15.26 -1.54 15.26
CA GLU A 20 -15.40 -1.28 16.68
C GLU A 20 -14.42 -0.18 17.16
N ALA A 21 -13.26 -0.11 16.57
CA ALA A 21 -12.18 0.78 16.97
C ALA A 21 -12.36 2.25 16.56
N ALA A 22 -13.16 2.52 15.53
CA ALA A 22 -13.34 3.87 14.99
C ALA A 22 -14.72 4.06 14.37
N SER A 23 -15.45 5.08 14.81
CA SER A 23 -16.72 5.51 14.22
C SER A 23 -17.04 6.94 14.66
N TRP A 24 -17.92 7.61 13.93
CA TRP A 24 -18.44 8.91 14.34
C TRP A 24 -19.10 8.91 15.73
N ASP A 25 -19.78 7.82 16.06
CA ASP A 25 -20.49 7.69 17.36
C ASP A 25 -19.54 7.50 18.54
N LYS A 26 -18.37 6.87 18.29
CA LYS A 26 -17.37 6.59 19.33
C LYS A 26 -16.26 7.64 19.41
N GLY A 27 -16.20 8.51 18.42
CA GLY A 27 -15.09 9.43 18.20
C GLY A 27 -13.87 8.75 17.61
N TYR A 28 -12.90 9.57 17.24
CA TYR A 28 -11.62 9.11 16.69
C TYR A 28 -10.53 9.29 17.71
N GLY A 29 -9.69 8.30 17.84
CA GLY A 29 -8.49 8.31 18.66
C GLY A 29 -7.27 7.97 17.81
N ASP A 30 -6.18 7.66 18.48
CA ASP A 30 -4.95 7.21 17.86
C ASP A 30 -4.76 5.71 18.05
N PHE A 31 -3.99 5.12 17.17
CA PHE A 31 -3.31 3.86 17.40
C PHE A 31 -1.79 4.07 17.46
N VAL A 32 -1.09 3.10 18.03
CA VAL A 32 0.37 3.11 18.12
C VAL A 32 0.95 2.42 16.90
N MET A 33 1.93 3.04 16.25
CA MET A 33 2.72 2.44 15.18
C MET A 33 4.06 1.98 15.74
N LYS A 34 4.28 0.67 15.81
CA LYS A 34 5.53 0.05 16.24
C LYS A 34 6.37 -0.30 15.01
N PRO A 35 7.51 0.34 14.77
CA PRO A 35 8.34 0.07 13.61
C PRO A 35 8.96 -1.33 13.66
N ASP A 36 8.86 -2.05 12.56
CA ASP A 36 9.59 -3.30 12.34
C ASP A 36 10.91 -2.97 11.63
N LEU A 37 11.98 -2.85 12.42
CA LEU A 37 13.29 -2.46 11.92
C LEU A 37 13.89 -3.45 10.91
N SER A 38 13.42 -4.69 10.86
CA SER A 38 13.84 -5.65 9.83
C SER A 38 13.39 -5.25 8.42
N THR A 39 12.40 -4.36 8.33
CA THR A 39 11.86 -3.84 7.07
C THR A 39 12.45 -2.49 6.68
N LEU A 40 13.38 -1.95 7.46
CA LEU A 40 14.00 -0.65 7.17
C LEU A 40 14.73 -0.68 5.83
N ARG A 41 14.38 0.25 4.94
CA ARG A 41 15.00 0.42 3.61
C ARG A 41 15.24 1.90 3.34
N LEU A 42 16.33 2.21 2.67
CA LEU A 42 16.51 3.55 2.12
C LEU A 42 15.44 3.80 1.03
N ALA A 43 14.95 5.02 0.97
CA ALA A 43 14.12 5.50 -0.13
C ALA A 43 15.01 6.20 -1.15
N PRO A 44 15.56 5.49 -2.17
CA PRO A 44 16.63 6.05 -3.03
C PRO A 44 16.15 7.21 -3.91
N TRP A 45 14.86 7.39 -4.06
CA TRP A 45 14.23 8.54 -4.75
C TRP A 45 14.04 9.78 -3.86
N LEU A 46 14.39 9.69 -2.57
CA LEU A 46 14.30 10.80 -1.61
C LEU A 46 15.61 10.92 -0.82
N GLU A 47 16.16 12.14 -0.80
CA GLU A 47 17.39 12.40 -0.07
C GLU A 47 17.18 12.19 1.45
N LYS A 48 18.14 11.54 2.10
CA LYS A 48 18.18 11.33 3.57
C LYS A 48 16.91 10.71 4.14
N THR A 49 16.22 9.88 3.37
CA THR A 49 14.94 9.28 3.75
C THR A 49 15.04 7.76 3.79
N ALA A 50 14.36 7.17 4.75
CA ALA A 50 14.17 5.73 4.86
C ALA A 50 12.69 5.41 5.10
N ILE A 51 12.28 4.22 4.65
CA ILE A 51 10.93 3.69 4.86
C ILE A 51 11.04 2.51 5.82
N VAL A 52 10.09 2.42 6.74
CA VAL A 52 9.93 1.28 7.64
C VAL A 52 8.45 0.90 7.74
N LEU A 53 8.15 -0.38 7.69
CA LEU A 53 6.80 -0.87 7.94
C LEU A 53 6.56 -0.94 9.46
N CYS A 54 5.34 -0.59 9.86
CA CYS A 54 4.95 -0.60 11.26
C CYS A 54 3.85 -1.62 11.53
N ASP A 55 3.92 -2.27 12.67
CA ASP A 55 2.78 -2.95 13.26
C ASP A 55 1.86 -1.91 13.90
N VAL A 56 0.57 -2.10 13.73
CA VAL A 56 -0.44 -1.18 14.28
C VAL A 56 -1.04 -1.83 15.53
N LEU A 57 -0.90 -1.13 16.64
CA LEU A 57 -1.29 -1.61 17.94
C LEU A 57 -2.41 -0.73 18.51
N ASP A 58 -3.24 -1.33 19.33
CA ASP A 58 -4.21 -0.61 20.14
C ASP A 58 -3.53 0.40 21.07
N HIS A 59 -4.15 1.56 21.23
CA HIS A 59 -3.61 2.64 22.05
C HIS A 59 -3.60 2.32 23.56
N HIS A 60 -4.55 1.51 24.02
CA HIS A 60 -4.74 1.24 25.45
C HIS A 60 -3.92 0.06 25.94
N ASP A 61 -3.98 -1.07 25.23
CA ASP A 61 -3.36 -2.31 25.69
C ASP A 61 -2.12 -2.71 24.87
N HIS A 62 -1.81 -1.96 23.82
CA HIS A 62 -0.65 -2.15 22.93
C HIS A 62 -0.61 -3.53 22.25
N LYS A 63 -1.76 -4.19 22.13
CA LYS A 63 -1.88 -5.41 21.33
C LYS A 63 -2.13 -5.11 19.87
N ASP A 64 -1.82 -6.07 19.01
CA ASP A 64 -2.10 -5.97 17.59
C ASP A 64 -3.61 -5.71 17.35
N LEU A 65 -3.91 -4.70 16.54
CA LEU A 65 -5.29 -4.48 16.10
C LEU A 65 -5.77 -5.64 15.23
N ALA A 66 -6.90 -6.24 15.60
CA ALA A 66 -7.41 -7.44 14.96
C ALA A 66 -7.73 -7.26 13.47
N HIS A 67 -8.07 -6.05 13.04
CA HIS A 67 -8.37 -5.69 11.66
C HIS A 67 -7.17 -5.13 10.89
N SER A 68 -6.01 -5.00 11.53
CA SER A 68 -4.78 -4.62 10.83
C SER A 68 -4.37 -5.71 9.82
N PRO A 69 -4.23 -5.39 8.51
CA PRO A 69 -3.85 -6.38 7.51
C PRO A 69 -2.54 -7.10 7.83
N ARG A 70 -1.55 -6.37 8.35
CA ARG A 70 -0.25 -6.92 8.72
C ARG A 70 -0.37 -7.90 9.92
N ALA A 71 -1.20 -7.58 10.90
CA ALA A 71 -1.46 -8.46 12.05
C ALA A 71 -2.17 -9.76 11.61
N ILE A 72 -3.14 -9.65 10.70
CA ILE A 72 -3.82 -10.81 10.11
C ILE A 72 -2.82 -11.70 9.38
N LEU A 73 -1.94 -11.13 8.55
CA LEU A 73 -0.91 -11.88 7.84
C LEU A 73 0.04 -12.60 8.81
N LYS A 74 0.56 -11.89 9.81
CA LYS A 74 1.44 -12.49 10.84
C LYS A 74 0.78 -13.65 11.56
N LYS A 75 -0.50 -13.54 11.91
CA LYS A 75 -1.28 -14.61 12.54
C LYS A 75 -1.37 -15.85 11.64
N GLN A 76 -1.60 -15.67 10.33
CA GLN A 76 -1.67 -16.81 9.41
C GLN A 76 -0.29 -17.46 9.20
N LEU A 77 0.77 -16.67 9.11
CA LEU A 77 2.14 -17.18 9.02
C LEU A 77 2.53 -18.00 10.26
N ALA A 78 2.18 -17.52 11.46
CA ALA A 78 2.40 -18.27 12.70
C ALA A 78 1.69 -19.63 12.68
N ARG A 79 0.41 -19.67 12.27
CA ARG A 79 -0.37 -20.93 12.14
C ARG A 79 0.23 -21.90 11.14
N LEU A 80 0.80 -21.42 10.04
CA LEU A 80 1.53 -22.26 9.07
C LEU A 80 2.81 -22.84 9.68
N HIS A 81 3.56 -21.97 10.37
CA HIS A 81 4.81 -22.38 11.02
C HIS A 81 4.57 -23.46 12.11
N GLU A 82 3.53 -23.32 12.92
CA GLU A 82 3.13 -24.34 13.92
C GLU A 82 2.83 -25.71 13.30
N ARG A 83 2.44 -25.73 12.02
CA ARG A 83 2.19 -26.96 11.25
C ARG A 83 3.42 -27.44 10.47
N GLY A 84 4.58 -26.82 10.66
CA GLY A 84 5.82 -27.17 9.96
C GLY A 84 5.95 -26.63 8.55
N TYR A 85 5.08 -25.70 8.14
CA TYR A 85 5.14 -25.09 6.80
C TYR A 85 5.83 -23.73 6.83
N ARG A 86 6.52 -23.43 5.74
CA ARG A 86 7.02 -22.08 5.44
C ARG A 86 6.34 -21.55 4.18
N ALA A 87 5.75 -20.38 4.27
CA ALA A 87 5.08 -19.75 3.15
C ALA A 87 6.02 -18.79 2.40
N TYR A 88 5.95 -18.80 1.08
CA TYR A 88 6.60 -17.86 0.18
C TYR A 88 5.54 -17.28 -0.73
N PHE A 89 5.47 -15.95 -0.79
CA PHE A 89 4.54 -15.22 -1.62
C PHE A 89 5.28 -14.12 -2.37
N ALA A 90 4.72 -13.74 -3.51
CA ALA A 90 5.15 -12.58 -4.26
C ALA A 90 3.93 -11.71 -4.60
N SER A 91 4.16 -10.44 -4.82
CA SER A 91 3.16 -9.52 -5.38
C SER A 91 3.44 -9.32 -6.86
N GLU A 92 2.39 -9.33 -7.65
CA GLU A 92 2.39 -8.91 -9.04
C GLU A 92 1.66 -7.56 -9.11
N LEU A 93 2.41 -6.50 -9.44
CA LEU A 93 1.88 -5.15 -9.50
C LEU A 93 1.72 -4.76 -10.96
N GLU A 94 0.48 -4.78 -11.43
CA GLU A 94 0.11 -4.37 -12.77
C GLU A 94 -0.34 -2.91 -12.77
N PHE A 95 0.04 -2.15 -13.80
CA PHE A 95 -0.31 -0.74 -13.92
C PHE A 95 -0.38 -0.31 -15.37
N TYR A 96 -1.06 0.81 -15.61
CA TYR A 96 -1.07 1.49 -16.90
C TYR A 96 -0.31 2.81 -16.79
N LEU A 97 0.48 3.12 -17.83
CA LEU A 97 1.07 4.43 -18.00
C LEU A 97 0.17 5.30 -18.89
N PHE A 98 -0.10 6.51 -18.41
CA PHE A 98 -0.86 7.50 -19.15
C PHE A 98 0.04 8.67 -19.52
N ASP A 99 -0.12 9.20 -20.72
CA ASP A 99 0.51 10.45 -21.17
C ASP A 99 -0.32 11.65 -20.71
N GLU A 100 -0.50 11.75 -19.41
CA GLU A 100 -1.36 12.72 -18.74
C GLU A 100 -0.65 13.36 -17.54
N THR A 101 -0.94 14.61 -17.31
CA THR A 101 -0.69 15.23 -16.01
C THR A 101 -1.89 15.01 -15.08
N TYR A 102 -1.70 15.07 -13.76
CA TYR A 102 -2.83 15.06 -12.83
C TYR A 102 -3.87 16.15 -13.12
N LYS A 103 -3.44 17.31 -13.65
CA LYS A 103 -4.32 18.42 -14.03
C LYS A 103 -5.20 18.04 -15.23
N THR A 104 -4.61 17.46 -16.27
CA THR A 104 -5.36 17.05 -17.47
C THR A 104 -6.26 15.86 -17.19
N ALA A 105 -5.80 14.86 -16.45
CA ALA A 105 -6.60 13.72 -16.01
C ALA A 105 -7.83 14.18 -15.19
N ARG A 106 -7.64 15.11 -14.26
CA ARG A 106 -8.75 15.69 -13.49
C ARG A 106 -9.74 16.45 -14.36
N ALA A 107 -9.27 17.21 -15.35
CA ALA A 107 -10.14 17.94 -16.29
C ALA A 107 -10.98 16.99 -17.15
N LYS A 108 -10.47 15.81 -17.44
CA LYS A 108 -11.17 14.71 -18.13
C LYS A 108 -12.02 13.84 -17.18
N HIS A 109 -12.12 14.20 -15.90
CA HIS A 109 -12.80 13.36 -14.87
C HIS A 109 -12.29 11.92 -14.82
N TRP A 110 -10.98 11.71 -15.07
CA TRP A 110 -10.32 10.40 -15.11
C TRP A 110 -10.89 9.45 -16.15
N GLN A 111 -11.51 10.00 -17.20
CA GLN A 111 -12.07 9.27 -18.33
C GLN A 111 -11.36 9.65 -19.62
N ASP A 112 -11.38 8.78 -20.61
CA ASP A 112 -10.79 9.02 -21.93
C ASP A 112 -9.36 9.57 -21.85
N MET A 113 -8.56 9.03 -20.92
CA MET A 113 -7.17 9.43 -20.74
C MET A 113 -6.30 8.84 -21.85
N ASP A 114 -5.34 9.64 -22.32
CA ASP A 114 -4.38 9.16 -23.30
C ASP A 114 -3.37 8.21 -22.66
N THR A 115 -3.28 7.00 -23.21
CA THR A 115 -2.28 6.02 -22.76
C THR A 115 -0.91 6.33 -23.38
N ALA A 116 0.18 5.97 -22.68
CA ALA A 116 1.54 6.14 -23.18
C ALA A 116 1.79 5.37 -24.48
N SER A 117 0.99 4.35 -24.78
CA SER A 117 1.02 3.63 -26.05
C SER A 117 -0.41 3.30 -26.50
N PRO A 118 -0.71 3.37 -27.82
CA PRO A 118 -2.02 2.99 -28.36
C PRO A 118 -2.25 1.47 -28.36
N TYR A 119 -1.25 0.68 -27.98
CA TYR A 119 -1.31 -0.78 -27.97
C TYR A 119 -1.24 -1.31 -26.53
N VAL A 120 -1.84 -2.48 -26.32
CA VAL A 120 -1.59 -3.26 -25.10
C VAL A 120 -0.11 -3.64 -25.07
N GLN A 121 0.58 -3.24 -24.00
CA GLN A 121 2.04 -3.42 -23.87
C GLN A 121 2.44 -4.73 -23.19
N ASP A 122 1.48 -5.56 -22.87
CA ASP A 122 1.69 -6.81 -22.16
C ASP A 122 2.53 -7.78 -23.01
N TYR A 123 3.62 -8.28 -22.43
CA TYR A 123 4.59 -9.21 -23.06
C TYR A 123 5.24 -8.72 -24.37
N VAL A 124 5.17 -7.44 -24.69
CA VAL A 124 5.74 -6.89 -25.94
C VAL A 124 6.98 -6.07 -25.65
N ILE A 125 8.17 -6.67 -25.84
CA ILE A 125 9.47 -6.05 -25.52
C ILE A 125 9.64 -4.69 -26.20
N HIS A 126 9.28 -4.57 -27.47
CA HIS A 126 9.44 -3.32 -28.22
C HIS A 126 8.62 -2.17 -27.63
N LEU A 127 7.41 -2.43 -27.16
CA LEU A 127 6.55 -1.40 -26.59
C LEU A 127 7.01 -1.00 -25.18
N THR A 128 7.36 -1.97 -24.33
CA THR A 128 7.86 -1.69 -22.98
C THR A 128 9.21 -0.98 -23.01
N THR A 129 10.04 -1.23 -24.04
CA THR A 129 11.34 -0.54 -24.22
C THR A 129 11.18 0.97 -24.43
N LYS A 130 10.06 1.44 -24.96
CA LYS A 130 9.80 2.88 -25.09
C LYS A 130 9.73 3.59 -23.74
N GLU A 131 9.24 2.91 -22.73
CA GLU A 131 9.07 3.42 -21.38
C GLU A 131 10.19 2.95 -20.42
N GLU A 132 11.32 2.52 -21.00
CA GLU A 132 12.44 1.95 -20.24
C GLU A 132 12.98 2.88 -19.15
N GLN A 133 12.91 4.19 -19.32
CA GLN A 133 13.34 5.14 -18.28
C GLN A 133 12.54 4.96 -16.99
N VAL A 134 11.22 4.85 -17.11
CA VAL A 134 10.32 4.64 -15.95
C VAL A 134 10.50 3.24 -15.39
N LEU A 135 10.46 2.22 -16.25
CA LEU A 135 10.56 0.81 -15.84
C LEU A 135 11.93 0.50 -15.21
N ARG A 136 13.01 1.07 -15.74
CA ARG A 136 14.35 0.92 -15.18
C ARG A 136 14.48 1.60 -13.82
N ALA A 137 13.90 2.78 -13.65
CA ALA A 137 13.87 3.45 -12.37
C ALA A 137 13.16 2.58 -11.32
N MET A 138 12.00 2.02 -11.65
CA MET A 138 11.27 1.11 -10.75
C MET A 138 12.08 -0.15 -10.40
N ARG A 139 12.78 -0.75 -11.37
CA ARG A 139 13.59 -1.96 -11.12
C ARG A 139 14.84 -1.69 -10.28
N ASN A 140 15.39 -0.50 -10.36
CA ASN A 140 16.65 -0.15 -9.70
C ASN A 140 16.45 0.44 -8.30
N HIS A 141 15.21 0.70 -7.92
CA HIS A 141 14.83 1.28 -6.62
C HIS A 141 13.95 0.34 -5.82
#